data_d333ffebccfa4b83a537fd70288d3c63
#
_entry.id   d333ffebccfa4b83a537fd70288d3c63
#
_cell.length_a   1.000
_cell.length_b   1.000
_cell.length_c   1.000
_cell.angle_alpha   90.00
_cell.angle_beta   90.00
_cell.angle_gamma   90.00
#
_symmetry.space_group_name_H-M   'P 1'
#
loop_
_entity.id
_entity.type
_entity.pdbx_description
1 polymer ?
#
loop_
_entity_poly.entity_id
_entity_poly.type
_entity_poly.pdbx_seq_one_letter_code
_entity_poly.pdbx_strand_id
1 'polypeptide(L)'
;MDTFEWNKSKDDLLKEMCLALSDVFEETDYTIVRNPTHGEKMNNIYLRGNNKRVAYVIPVQSRQSFTFAFNMDYLPIIETSDAKLGELKEIRKNRYPTWKQYENLSYEDLRLVLSAFVQHF
;
A
#
# COMPACT_ATOMS: atom_id res chain seq x y z
N MET A 1 15.07 15.00 -1.43
CA MET A 1 14.34 14.09 -2.31
C MET A 1 14.27 12.70 -1.68
N ASP A 2 13.06 12.20 -1.52
CA ASP A 2 12.87 10.94 -0.83
C ASP A 2 13.15 9.77 -1.76
N THR A 3 14.23 9.06 -1.48
CA THR A 3 14.52 7.81 -2.19
C THR A 3 14.34 6.65 -1.22
N PHE A 4 13.80 5.58 -1.74
CA PHE A 4 13.59 4.37 -0.95
C PHE A 4 14.79 3.45 -1.14
N GLU A 5 15.39 3.00 -0.03
CA GLU A 5 16.53 2.11 -0.04
C GLU A 5 16.11 0.66 -0.27
N TRP A 6 16.52 0.09 -1.40
CA TRP A 6 16.11 -1.27 -1.78
C TRP A 6 17.11 -2.37 -1.37
N ASN A 7 18.34 -2.00 -1.04
CA ASN A 7 19.37 -2.98 -0.72
C ASN A 7 19.29 -3.41 0.75
N LYS A 8 18.20 -4.10 1.08
CA LYS A 8 17.92 -4.55 2.45
C LYS A 8 17.22 -5.90 2.44
N SER A 9 17.17 -6.56 3.59
CA SER A 9 16.37 -7.77 3.74
C SER A 9 14.87 -7.44 3.56
N LYS A 10 14.07 -8.45 3.26
CA LYS A 10 12.63 -8.25 3.08
C LYS A 10 11.98 -7.68 4.33
N ASP A 11 12.39 -8.15 5.50
CA ASP A 11 11.85 -7.65 6.77
C ASP A 11 12.20 -6.17 6.98
N ASP A 12 13.44 -5.80 6.67
CA ASP A 12 13.88 -4.41 6.81
C ASP A 12 13.19 -3.51 5.79
N LEU A 13 12.89 -4.01 4.59
CA LEU A 13 12.13 -3.25 3.60
C LEU A 13 10.72 -2.92 4.12
N LEU A 14 10.05 -3.88 4.73
CA LEU A 14 8.72 -3.67 5.31
C LEU A 14 8.78 -2.63 6.43
N LYS A 15 9.77 -2.75 7.30
CA LYS A 15 9.97 -1.83 8.40
C LYS A 15 10.25 -0.40 7.91
N GLU A 16 11.14 -0.27 6.93
CA GLU A 16 11.48 1.03 6.36
C GLU A 16 10.28 1.67 5.69
N MET A 17 9.47 0.87 5.00
CA MET A 17 8.25 1.36 4.37
C MET A 17 7.30 1.98 5.40
N CYS A 18 7.08 1.32 6.52
CA CYS A 18 6.22 1.85 7.58
C CYS A 18 6.76 3.18 8.10
N LEU A 19 8.07 3.28 8.30
CA LEU A 19 8.69 4.52 8.74
C LEU A 19 8.59 5.63 7.69
N ALA A 20 8.89 5.28 6.44
CA ALA A 20 8.90 6.25 5.34
C ALA A 20 7.51 6.79 5.01
N LEU A 21 6.48 5.99 5.23
CA LEU A 21 5.10 6.36 4.91
C LEU A 21 4.30 6.85 6.10
N SER A 22 4.89 6.87 7.30
CA SER A 22 4.18 7.23 8.52
C SER A 22 3.52 8.61 8.45
N ASP A 23 4.17 9.57 7.80
CA ASP A 23 3.64 10.93 7.65
C ASP A 23 2.34 10.97 6.86
N VAL A 24 2.17 10.08 5.89
CA VAL A 24 0.96 10.02 5.07
C VAL A 24 -0.27 9.67 5.92
N PHE A 25 -0.05 8.86 6.97
CA PHE A 25 -1.14 8.36 7.81
C PHE A 25 -1.36 9.20 9.08
N GLU A 26 -0.51 10.18 9.34
CA GLU A 26 -0.68 11.05 10.51
C GLU A 26 -2.00 11.82 10.44
N GLU A 27 -2.71 11.86 11.58
CA GLU A 27 -3.99 12.58 11.71
C GLU A 27 -5.07 12.13 10.73
N THR A 28 -4.97 10.88 10.25
CA THR A 28 -6.01 10.29 9.39
C THR A 28 -6.71 9.16 10.14
N ASP A 29 -7.79 8.65 9.55
CA ASP A 29 -8.52 7.52 10.11
C ASP A 29 -7.84 6.18 9.82
N TYR A 30 -6.65 6.19 9.24
CA TYR A 30 -5.97 4.97 8.82
C TYR A 30 -4.61 4.85 9.47
N THR A 31 -4.13 3.61 9.57
CA THR A 31 -2.78 3.33 10.05
C THR A 31 -2.15 2.23 9.22
N ILE A 32 -0.84 2.32 9.03
CA ILE A 32 -0.06 1.28 8.36
C ILE A 32 0.70 0.49 9.41
N VAL A 33 0.65 -0.83 9.32
CA VAL A 33 1.23 -1.72 10.32
C VAL A 33 2.06 -2.80 9.66
N ARG A 34 3.31 -2.91 10.09
CA ARG A 34 4.16 -4.03 9.75
C ARG A 34 3.68 -5.24 10.55
N ASN A 35 3.39 -6.32 9.86
CA ASN A 35 3.00 -7.56 10.52
C ASN A 35 4.03 -8.65 10.22
N PRO A 36 4.95 -8.93 11.15
CA PRO A 36 6.00 -9.93 10.95
C PRO A 36 5.51 -11.36 11.17
N THR A 37 4.27 -11.55 11.63
CA THR A 37 3.77 -12.87 11.99
C THR A 37 3.45 -13.69 10.75
N HIS A 38 3.74 -15.01 10.82
CA HIS A 38 3.41 -15.98 9.77
C HIS A 38 4.05 -15.71 8.41
N GLY A 39 5.22 -15.05 8.38
CA GLY A 39 5.94 -14.83 7.13
C GLY A 39 5.26 -13.87 6.18
N GLU A 40 4.38 -13.02 6.65
CA GLU A 40 3.77 -12.00 5.81
C GLU A 40 4.83 -11.10 5.18
N LYS A 41 4.64 -10.78 3.91
CA LYS A 41 5.57 -9.97 3.12
C LYS A 41 4.95 -8.64 2.72
N MET A 42 4.03 -8.15 3.54
CA MET A 42 3.24 -6.96 3.24
C MET A 42 3.02 -6.13 4.49
N ASN A 43 2.84 -4.84 4.30
CA ASN A 43 2.35 -3.97 5.34
C ASN A 43 0.85 -3.80 5.15
N ASN A 44 0.09 -3.96 6.21
CA ASN A 44 -1.35 -3.85 6.19
C ASN A 44 -1.80 -2.45 6.58
N ILE A 45 -2.87 -1.99 5.94
CA ILE A 45 -3.49 -0.71 6.25
C ILE A 45 -4.84 -0.99 6.87
N TYR A 46 -5.04 -0.46 8.07
CA TYR A 46 -6.26 -0.65 8.84
C TYR A 46 -7.01 0.65 9.02
N LEU A 47 -8.32 0.55 9.07
CA LEU A 47 -9.18 1.64 9.53
C LEU A 47 -9.14 1.65 11.06
N ARG A 48 -8.79 2.78 11.64
CA ARG A 48 -8.71 2.92 13.09
C ARG A 48 -10.10 2.77 13.70
N GLY A 49 -10.12 2.27 14.92
CA GLY A 49 -11.34 2.13 15.68
C GLY A 49 -12.03 0.78 15.53
N ASN A 50 -11.94 0.14 14.37
CA ASN A 50 -12.55 -1.19 14.18
C ASN A 50 -11.57 -2.26 13.71
N ASN A 51 -10.29 -1.92 13.54
CA ASN A 51 -9.23 -2.83 13.09
C ASN A 51 -9.56 -3.54 11.77
N LYS A 52 -10.36 -2.91 10.94
CA LYS A 52 -10.70 -3.48 9.63
C LYS A 52 -9.56 -3.22 8.65
N ARG A 53 -9.01 -4.31 8.09
CA ARG A 53 -7.99 -4.20 7.05
C ARG A 53 -8.65 -3.76 5.75
N VAL A 54 -8.16 -2.68 5.15
CA VAL A 54 -8.76 -2.09 3.95
C VAL A 54 -7.81 -2.09 2.75
N ALA A 55 -6.52 -2.29 2.99
CA ALA A 55 -5.51 -2.32 1.93
C ALA A 55 -4.23 -2.97 2.45
N TYR A 56 -3.30 -3.25 1.53
CA TYR A 56 -1.94 -3.63 1.91
C TYR A 56 -0.96 -3.23 0.81
N VAL A 57 0.31 -3.11 1.18
CA VAL A 57 1.37 -2.73 0.27
C VAL A 57 2.50 -3.73 0.35
N ILE A 58 3.00 -4.16 -0.80
CA ILE A 58 4.10 -5.10 -0.90
C ILE A 58 5.28 -4.42 -1.59
N PRO A 59 6.46 -4.34 -0.96
CA PRO A 59 7.67 -3.93 -1.66
C PRO A 59 8.20 -5.10 -2.49
N VAL A 60 8.40 -4.89 -3.78
CA VAL A 60 8.91 -5.91 -4.70
C VAL A 60 10.35 -5.57 -5.04
N GLN A 61 11.28 -6.18 -4.30
CA GLN A 61 12.69 -5.85 -4.37
C GLN A 61 13.29 -6.08 -5.75
N SER A 62 12.93 -7.18 -6.40
CA SER A 62 13.49 -7.54 -7.71
C SER A 62 13.17 -6.50 -8.80
N ARG A 63 12.10 -5.75 -8.64
CA ARG A 63 11.68 -4.72 -9.59
C ARG A 63 11.79 -3.31 -9.02
N GLN A 64 12.24 -3.19 -7.77
CA GLN A 64 12.34 -1.91 -7.06
C GLN A 64 11.06 -1.08 -7.20
N SER A 65 9.93 -1.75 -6.98
CA SER A 65 8.61 -1.16 -7.13
C SER A 65 7.68 -1.69 -6.05
N PHE A 66 6.46 -1.15 -6.01
CA PHE A 66 5.48 -1.51 -4.99
C PHE A 66 4.20 -2.03 -5.64
N THR A 67 3.56 -2.97 -4.95
CA THR A 67 2.21 -3.43 -5.28
C THR A 67 1.28 -2.88 -4.19
N PHE A 68 0.19 -2.25 -4.61
CA PHE A 68 -0.83 -1.70 -3.71
C PHE A 68 -2.15 -2.41 -3.97
N ALA A 69 -2.62 -3.16 -2.97
CA ALA A 69 -3.88 -3.89 -3.03
C ALA A 69 -4.89 -3.24 -2.09
N PHE A 70 -6.14 -3.19 -2.50
CA PHE A 70 -7.16 -2.44 -1.77
C PHE A 70 -8.55 -3.00 -2.05
N ASN A 71 -9.47 -2.72 -1.13
CA ASN A 71 -10.90 -2.98 -1.35
C ASN A 71 -11.42 -2.04 -2.43
N MET A 72 -12.23 -2.56 -3.34
CA MET A 72 -12.71 -1.81 -4.51
C MET A 72 -13.62 -0.63 -4.14
N ASP A 73 -14.14 -0.58 -2.92
CA ASP A 73 -14.88 0.59 -2.44
C ASP A 73 -14.04 1.87 -2.48
N TYR A 74 -12.71 1.73 -2.45
CA TYR A 74 -11.78 2.85 -2.48
C TYR A 74 -11.37 3.29 -3.90
N LEU A 75 -11.76 2.55 -4.93
CA LEU A 75 -11.32 2.84 -6.29
C LEU A 75 -11.62 4.29 -6.73
N PRO A 76 -12.82 4.84 -6.49
CA PRO A 76 -13.11 6.20 -6.94
C PRO A 76 -12.13 7.25 -6.38
N ILE A 77 -11.75 7.14 -5.10
CA ILE A 77 -10.82 8.11 -4.52
C ILE A 77 -9.39 7.87 -5.00
N ILE A 78 -9.01 6.62 -5.20
CA ILE A 78 -7.69 6.27 -5.71
C ILE A 78 -7.49 6.85 -7.11
N GLU A 79 -8.53 6.80 -7.94
CA GLU A 79 -8.47 7.31 -9.31
C GLU A 79 -8.34 8.84 -9.37
N THR A 80 -8.57 9.55 -8.27
CA THR A 80 -8.35 10.99 -8.24
C THR A 80 -6.88 11.37 -8.03
N SER A 81 -6.02 10.40 -7.70
CA SER A 81 -4.60 10.69 -7.48
C SER A 81 -3.89 11.03 -8.78
N ASP A 82 -2.77 11.75 -8.67
CA ASP A 82 -1.91 12.05 -9.82
C ASP A 82 -0.90 10.94 -10.08
N ALA A 83 -1.00 9.81 -9.39
CA ALA A 83 -0.09 8.69 -9.54
C ALA A 83 -0.27 7.99 -10.89
N LYS A 84 0.82 7.47 -11.42
CA LYS A 84 0.76 6.59 -12.60
C LYS A 84 0.45 5.19 -12.11
N LEU A 85 -0.80 4.79 -12.26
CA LEU A 85 -1.31 3.56 -11.67
C LEU A 85 -1.15 2.33 -12.58
N GLY A 86 -1.18 2.52 -13.89
CA GLY A 86 -1.16 1.41 -14.81
C GLY A 86 -2.46 0.63 -14.82
N GLU A 87 -2.39 -0.65 -15.12
CA GLU A 87 -3.55 -1.51 -15.24
C GLU A 87 -3.99 -2.04 -13.87
N LEU A 88 -5.29 -1.98 -13.61
CA LEU A 88 -5.90 -2.56 -12.42
C LEU A 88 -5.97 -4.08 -12.60
N LYS A 89 -5.43 -4.82 -11.65
CA LYS A 89 -5.30 -6.28 -11.76
C LYS A 89 -6.06 -7.01 -10.67
N GLU A 90 -6.54 -8.20 -11.02
CA GLU A 90 -7.17 -9.10 -10.07
C GLU A 90 -6.13 -9.74 -9.15
N ILE A 91 -6.57 -10.09 -7.95
CA ILE A 91 -5.76 -10.81 -6.99
C ILE A 91 -6.19 -12.28 -7.01
N ARG A 92 -5.26 -13.15 -7.34
CA ARG A 92 -5.45 -14.61 -7.30
C ARG A 92 -6.71 -15.11 -8.04
N LYS A 93 -6.87 -14.72 -9.30
CA LYS A 93 -7.90 -15.30 -10.17
C LYS A 93 -9.29 -15.39 -9.50
N ASN A 94 -9.82 -14.23 -9.10
CA ASN A 94 -11.17 -14.11 -8.52
C ASN A 94 -11.33 -14.65 -7.10
N ARG A 95 -10.25 -15.03 -6.42
CA ARG A 95 -10.36 -15.45 -5.02
C ARG A 95 -10.84 -14.32 -4.12
N TYR A 96 -10.49 -13.08 -4.46
CA TYR A 96 -10.90 -11.90 -3.71
C TYR A 96 -11.54 -10.90 -4.67
N PRO A 97 -12.78 -11.14 -5.14
CA PRO A 97 -13.39 -10.32 -6.19
C PRO A 97 -13.64 -8.88 -5.78
N THR A 98 -13.75 -8.60 -4.48
CA THR A 98 -13.95 -7.25 -3.97
C THR A 98 -12.64 -6.49 -3.75
N TRP A 99 -11.50 -7.13 -4.04
CA TRP A 99 -10.18 -6.53 -3.91
C TRP A 99 -9.46 -6.60 -5.25
N LYS A 100 -8.70 -5.56 -5.55
CA LYS A 100 -7.81 -5.52 -6.73
C LYS A 100 -6.51 -4.83 -6.36
N GLN A 101 -5.58 -4.79 -7.31
CA GLN A 101 -4.27 -4.22 -7.04
C GLN A 101 -3.69 -3.50 -8.25
N TYR A 102 -2.83 -2.52 -7.98
CA TYR A 102 -1.94 -1.93 -8.95
C TYR A 102 -0.52 -2.41 -8.67
N GLU A 103 0.23 -2.72 -9.72
CA GLU A 103 1.60 -3.20 -9.62
C GLU A 103 2.58 -2.20 -10.20
N ASN A 104 3.85 -2.40 -9.91
CA ASN A 104 4.94 -1.60 -10.47
C ASN A 104 4.87 -0.11 -10.16
N LEU A 105 4.34 0.24 -9.00
CA LEU A 105 4.32 1.62 -8.55
C LEU A 105 5.70 2.04 -8.07
N SER A 106 6.14 3.24 -8.47
CA SER A 106 7.33 3.85 -7.88
C SER A 106 7.01 4.30 -6.45
N TYR A 107 8.05 4.59 -5.67
CA TYR A 107 7.84 5.14 -4.33
C TYR A 107 7.04 6.44 -4.37
N GLU A 108 7.32 7.30 -5.34
CA GLU A 108 6.60 8.56 -5.51
C GLU A 108 5.12 8.32 -5.83
N ASP A 109 4.84 7.42 -6.77
CA ASP A 109 3.45 7.10 -7.13
C ASP A 109 2.71 6.44 -5.98
N LEU A 110 3.39 5.59 -5.21
CA LEU A 110 2.81 4.98 -4.02
C LEU A 110 2.40 6.06 -3.01
N ARG A 111 3.26 7.04 -2.75
CA ARG A 111 2.92 8.13 -1.84
C ARG A 111 1.72 8.93 -2.34
N LEU A 112 1.67 9.22 -3.63
CA LEU A 112 0.54 9.95 -4.22
C LEU A 112 -0.77 9.20 -4.07
N VAL A 113 -0.78 7.91 -4.39
CA VAL A 113 -2.00 7.12 -4.30
C VAL A 113 -2.45 6.92 -2.86
N LEU A 114 -1.52 6.74 -1.93
CA LEU A 114 -1.85 6.60 -0.51
C LEU A 114 -2.39 7.90 0.07
N SER A 115 -1.85 9.04 -0.35
CA SER A 115 -2.36 10.34 0.08
C SER A 115 -3.81 10.54 -0.34
N ALA A 116 -4.19 10.07 -1.53
CA ALA A 116 -5.58 10.10 -1.97
C ALA A 116 -6.42 9.09 -1.17
N PHE A 117 -5.88 7.89 -0.97
CA PHE A 117 -6.58 6.81 -0.28
C PHE A 117 -7.04 7.21 1.12
N VAL A 118 -6.19 7.86 1.89
CA VAL A 118 -6.49 8.21 3.29
C VAL A 118 -7.56 9.30 3.42
N GLN A 119 -7.97 9.91 2.32
CA GLN A 119 -9.05 10.91 2.32
C GLN A 119 -10.43 10.29 2.17
N HIS A 120 -10.51 8.98 2.01
CA HIS A 120 -11.79 8.28 1.91
C HIS A 120 -12.48 8.21 3.27
N PHE A 121 -13.77 8.47 3.29
CA PHE A 121 -14.58 8.40 4.49
C PHE A 121 -15.75 7.43 4.33
#